data_21957b916eb4ec8056794f9fc7745bcc
#
_entry.id   21957b916eb4ec8056794f9fc7745bcc
#
_cell.length_a   1.000
_cell.length_b   1.000
_cell.length_c   1.000
_cell.angle_alpha   90.00
_cell.angle_beta   90.00
_cell.angle_gamma   90.00
#
_symmetry.space_group_name_H-M   'P 1'
#
loop_
_entity.id
_entity.type
_entity.pdbx_description
1 polymer ?
#
loop_
_entity_poly.entity_id
_entity_poly.type
_entity_poly.pdbx_seq_one_letter_code
_entity_poly.pdbx_strand_id
1 'polypeptide(L)'
;FIDLSADFRIEDSKLYKNWYFLNHNAKNLVKKSIYSIPEFTKNRIKNYRIIANPGCYPTSIQLALIPLLKKSLIEANNIIIDSKSGYSGAGKNYKSKFTHQNIESSIFAYGIGSHRHMAEMDQEFKKILKSNIEYNFTPHLLPTFRGILSTIYLKVKKNVKITKVHSELKKIYKKSIFIKVLKINTPMGSGNVLNTNNCEISVCKTRYNNKIIIFSSIDNLVKGASGQAIQNMNLAYGYKESLGLK
;
A
#
# COMPACT_ATOMS: atom_id res chain seq x y z
N PHE A 1 -20.11 -7.98 0.11
CA PHE A 1 -19.02 -8.94 0.35
C PHE A 1 -17.68 -8.21 0.40
N ILE A 2 -16.88 -8.44 1.44
CA ILE A 2 -15.52 -7.90 1.57
C ILE A 2 -14.55 -9.05 1.35
N ASP A 3 -13.72 -8.94 0.30
CA ASP A 3 -12.75 -9.96 -0.05
C ASP A 3 -11.34 -9.55 0.42
N LEU A 4 -10.74 -10.37 1.26
CA LEU A 4 -9.34 -10.22 1.69
C LEU A 4 -8.39 -11.12 0.88
N SER A 5 -8.93 -11.95 -0.01
CA SER A 5 -8.11 -12.76 -0.93
C SER A 5 -7.56 -11.90 -2.07
N ALA A 6 -6.88 -12.52 -2.99
CA ALA A 6 -6.36 -11.83 -4.18
C ALA A 6 -7.35 -11.86 -5.37
N ASP A 7 -8.45 -12.62 -5.24
CA ASP A 7 -9.28 -13.00 -6.39
C ASP A 7 -9.93 -11.81 -7.09
N PHE A 8 -10.38 -10.81 -6.34
CA PHE A 8 -11.04 -9.64 -6.91
C PHE A 8 -10.17 -8.38 -6.96
N ARG A 9 -8.87 -8.48 -6.62
CA ARG A 9 -7.97 -7.32 -6.63
C ARG A 9 -7.54 -6.89 -8.02
N ILE A 10 -7.45 -7.83 -8.97
CA ILE A 10 -6.97 -7.61 -10.33
C ILE A 10 -8.15 -7.65 -11.30
N GLU A 11 -8.38 -6.53 -12.00
CA GLU A 11 -9.51 -6.36 -12.91
C GLU A 11 -9.32 -7.09 -14.24
N ASP A 12 -8.07 -7.17 -14.71
CA ASP A 12 -7.72 -7.87 -15.95
C ASP A 12 -7.41 -9.34 -15.68
N SER A 13 -8.23 -10.23 -16.25
CA SER A 13 -8.05 -11.66 -16.09
C SER A 13 -6.77 -12.24 -16.70
N LYS A 14 -6.20 -11.58 -17.72
CA LYS A 14 -4.89 -11.96 -18.27
C LYS A 14 -3.78 -11.60 -17.30
N LEU A 15 -3.83 -10.38 -16.74
CA LEU A 15 -2.89 -9.94 -15.71
C LEU A 15 -3.00 -10.85 -14.47
N TYR A 16 -4.21 -11.19 -14.03
CA TYR A 16 -4.43 -12.14 -12.95
C TYR A 16 -3.74 -13.48 -13.23
N LYS A 17 -3.97 -14.06 -14.43
CA LYS A 17 -3.34 -15.33 -14.83
C LYS A 17 -1.83 -15.27 -14.82
N ASN A 18 -1.24 -14.19 -15.29
CA ASN A 18 0.22 -14.02 -15.35
C ASN A 18 0.88 -13.95 -13.97
N TRP A 19 0.20 -13.34 -12.99
CA TRP A 19 0.75 -13.16 -11.65
C TRP A 19 0.39 -14.27 -10.66
N TYR A 20 -0.78 -14.91 -10.84
CA TYR A 20 -1.27 -15.94 -9.92
C TYR A 20 -1.17 -17.34 -10.49
N PHE A 21 -0.83 -17.49 -11.79
CA PHE A 21 -0.77 -18.76 -12.52
C PHE A 21 -2.06 -19.56 -12.48
N LEU A 22 -3.20 -18.88 -12.30
CA LEU A 22 -4.54 -19.45 -12.18
C LEU A 22 -5.49 -18.75 -13.16
N ASN A 23 -6.43 -19.50 -13.70
CA ASN A 23 -7.54 -18.91 -14.43
C ASN A 23 -8.57 -18.36 -13.42
N HIS A 24 -9.04 -17.13 -13.64
CA HIS A 24 -10.07 -16.56 -12.79
C HIS A 24 -11.43 -17.18 -13.10
N ASN A 25 -12.02 -17.91 -12.14
CA ASN A 25 -13.28 -18.64 -12.34
C ASN A 25 -14.54 -17.76 -12.28
N ALA A 26 -14.45 -16.56 -11.72
CA ALA A 26 -15.59 -15.65 -11.51
C ALA A 26 -15.42 -14.30 -12.24
N LYS A 27 -14.99 -14.33 -13.51
CA LYS A 27 -14.70 -13.12 -14.31
C LYS A 27 -15.87 -12.12 -14.36
N ASN A 28 -17.12 -12.61 -14.39
CA ASN A 28 -18.31 -11.76 -14.40
C ASN A 28 -18.50 -10.99 -13.08
N LEU A 29 -17.99 -11.50 -11.97
CA LEU A 29 -18.06 -10.85 -10.67
C LEU A 29 -16.96 -9.80 -10.50
N VAL A 30 -15.82 -9.95 -11.16
CA VAL A 30 -14.74 -8.94 -11.14
C VAL A 30 -15.27 -7.58 -11.60
N LYS A 31 -16.12 -7.54 -12.64
CA LYS A 31 -16.75 -6.29 -13.12
C LYS A 31 -17.70 -5.64 -12.10
N LYS A 32 -18.13 -6.39 -11.09
CA LYS A 32 -19.02 -5.93 -10.00
C LYS A 32 -18.23 -5.63 -8.71
N SER A 33 -16.91 -5.74 -8.75
CA SER A 33 -16.02 -5.48 -7.63
C SER A 33 -15.33 -4.13 -7.74
N ILE A 34 -14.87 -3.62 -6.60
CA ILE A 34 -14.02 -2.44 -6.50
C ILE A 34 -12.77 -2.78 -5.69
N TYR A 35 -11.59 -2.50 -6.24
CA TYR A 35 -10.36 -2.46 -5.47
C TYR A 35 -10.37 -1.22 -4.58
N SER A 36 -10.33 -1.39 -3.26
CA SER A 36 -10.68 -0.31 -2.34
C SER A 36 -9.64 -0.05 -1.26
N ILE A 37 -8.86 1.02 -1.45
CA ILE A 37 -8.28 1.79 -0.36
C ILE A 37 -9.32 2.84 0.02
N PRO A 38 -9.89 2.83 1.24
CA PRO A 38 -11.01 3.69 1.63
C PRO A 38 -10.77 5.18 1.37
N GLU A 39 -9.55 5.65 1.56
CA GLU A 39 -9.15 7.03 1.36
C GLU A 39 -9.33 7.52 -0.10
N PHE A 40 -9.38 6.60 -1.05
CA PHE A 40 -9.55 6.89 -2.48
C PHE A 40 -10.93 6.52 -3.03
N THR A 41 -11.68 5.67 -2.33
CA THR A 41 -12.87 5.02 -2.86
C THR A 41 -14.15 5.31 -2.09
N LYS A 42 -14.09 5.93 -0.90
CA LYS A 42 -15.23 6.13 0.00
C LYS A 42 -16.49 6.69 -0.65
N ASN A 43 -16.35 7.56 -1.65
CA ASN A 43 -17.49 8.16 -2.35
C ASN A 43 -18.19 7.20 -3.33
N ARG A 44 -17.56 6.07 -3.66
CA ARG A 44 -18.04 5.11 -4.68
C ARG A 44 -18.34 3.73 -4.12
N ILE A 45 -17.81 3.40 -2.94
CA ILE A 45 -17.81 2.03 -2.40
C ILE A 45 -19.22 1.46 -2.26
N LYS A 46 -20.22 2.28 -1.97
CA LYS A 46 -21.62 1.88 -1.82
C LYS A 46 -22.24 1.32 -3.10
N ASN A 47 -21.65 1.61 -4.25
CA ASN A 47 -22.16 1.18 -5.56
C ASN A 47 -21.72 -0.25 -5.93
N TYR A 48 -20.92 -0.90 -5.09
CA TYR A 48 -20.35 -2.20 -5.40
C TYR A 48 -20.80 -3.28 -4.41
N ARG A 49 -21.02 -4.47 -4.93
CA ARG A 49 -21.40 -5.64 -4.13
C ARG A 49 -20.17 -6.39 -3.58
N ILE A 50 -19.05 -6.28 -4.25
CA ILE A 50 -17.79 -6.93 -3.88
C ILE A 50 -16.74 -5.85 -3.69
N ILE A 51 -16.10 -5.83 -2.54
CA ILE A 51 -15.04 -4.91 -2.20
C ILE A 51 -13.77 -5.72 -2.02
N ALA A 52 -12.85 -5.60 -2.96
CA ALA A 52 -11.54 -6.23 -2.91
C ALA A 52 -10.62 -5.40 -2.00
N ASN A 53 -10.27 -5.96 -0.87
CA ASN A 53 -9.38 -5.31 0.08
C ASN A 53 -7.93 -5.47 -0.36
N PRO A 54 -7.15 -4.38 -0.52
CA PRO A 54 -5.77 -4.40 -0.98
C PRO A 54 -4.83 -5.23 -0.14
N GLY A 55 -3.70 -5.65 -0.73
CA GLY A 55 -2.61 -6.22 0.03
C GLY A 55 -1.91 -5.18 0.92
N CYS A 56 -1.16 -5.66 1.91
CA CYS A 56 -0.53 -4.78 2.91
C CYS A 56 0.54 -3.85 2.30
N TYR A 57 1.46 -4.38 1.48
CA TYR A 57 2.44 -3.55 0.78
C TYR A 57 1.79 -2.54 -0.17
N PRO A 58 0.84 -2.93 -1.07
CA PRO A 58 0.11 -1.98 -1.90
C PRO A 58 -0.57 -0.88 -1.10
N THR A 59 -1.18 -1.20 0.05
CA THR A 59 -1.80 -0.19 0.91
C THR A 59 -0.78 0.85 1.37
N SER A 60 0.34 0.43 1.94
CA SER A 60 1.39 1.33 2.43
C SER A 60 1.96 2.21 1.30
N ILE A 61 2.27 1.60 0.14
CA ILE A 61 2.93 2.26 -0.97
C ILE A 61 1.98 3.20 -1.71
N GLN A 62 0.77 2.76 -1.99
CA GLN A 62 -0.22 3.53 -2.75
C GLN A 62 -0.72 4.76 -1.97
N LEU A 63 -0.87 4.66 -0.65
CA LEU A 63 -1.18 5.82 0.19
C LEU A 63 -0.09 6.90 0.10
N ALA A 64 1.16 6.53 -0.08
CA ALA A 64 2.24 7.49 -0.26
C ALA A 64 2.34 8.04 -1.70
N LEU A 65 2.21 7.18 -2.73
CA LEU A 65 2.54 7.52 -4.11
C LEU A 65 1.36 8.04 -4.94
N ILE A 66 0.16 7.46 -4.80
CA ILE A 66 -1.01 7.82 -5.62
C ILE A 66 -1.31 9.32 -5.58
N PRO A 67 -1.33 9.99 -4.42
CA PRO A 67 -1.56 11.43 -4.37
C PRO A 67 -0.54 12.24 -5.16
N LEU A 68 0.73 11.85 -5.09
CA LEU A 68 1.83 12.56 -5.73
C LEU A 68 1.85 12.36 -7.24
N LEU A 69 1.54 11.15 -7.70
CA LEU A 69 1.39 10.82 -9.11
C LEU A 69 0.21 11.58 -9.73
N LYS A 70 -0.95 11.60 -9.07
CA LYS A 70 -2.13 12.37 -9.50
C LYS A 70 -1.87 13.87 -9.63
N LYS A 71 -0.96 14.41 -8.82
CA LYS A 71 -0.58 15.83 -8.84
C LYS A 71 0.66 16.10 -9.70
N SER A 72 1.20 15.09 -10.35
CA SER A 72 2.42 15.19 -11.18
C SER A 72 3.59 15.85 -10.44
N LEU A 73 3.76 15.54 -9.16
CA LEU A 73 4.81 16.12 -8.31
C LEU A 73 6.12 15.35 -8.36
N ILE A 74 6.06 14.08 -8.78
CA ILE A 74 7.20 13.17 -8.80
C ILE A 74 7.43 12.62 -10.20
N GLU A 75 8.68 12.19 -10.48
CA GLU A 75 8.99 11.42 -11.68
C GLU A 75 8.40 10.01 -11.55
N ALA A 76 7.90 9.48 -12.67
CA ALA A 76 7.31 8.14 -12.71
C ALA A 76 8.34 7.06 -13.10
N ASN A 77 9.61 7.36 -13.01
CA ASN A 77 10.72 6.47 -13.32
C ASN A 77 11.77 6.47 -12.19
N ASN A 78 12.61 5.44 -12.18
CA ASN A 78 13.67 5.30 -11.18
C ASN A 78 13.17 5.38 -9.72
N ILE A 79 11.98 4.88 -9.45
CA ILE A 79 11.46 4.78 -8.08
C ILE A 79 11.98 3.50 -7.46
N ILE A 80 12.56 3.60 -6.27
CA ILE A 80 13.01 2.43 -5.50
C ILE A 80 12.12 2.34 -4.25
N ILE A 81 11.51 1.18 -4.08
CA ILE A 81 10.62 0.87 -2.96
C ILE A 81 11.21 -0.31 -2.20
N ASP A 82 11.74 -0.02 -1.04
CA ASP A 82 12.32 -1.00 -0.12
C ASP A 82 11.41 -1.11 1.10
N SER A 83 10.66 -2.20 1.19
CA SER A 83 9.65 -2.38 2.23
C SER A 83 10.02 -3.49 3.21
N LYS A 84 9.99 -3.17 4.49
CA LYS A 84 10.24 -4.08 5.60
C LYS A 84 8.91 -4.46 6.23
N SER A 85 8.66 -5.76 6.41
CA SER A 85 7.44 -6.30 7.03
C SER A 85 7.78 -7.26 8.14
N GLY A 86 7.00 -7.25 9.20
CA GLY A 86 7.02 -8.34 10.15
C GLY A 86 6.67 -9.67 9.47
N TYR A 87 7.19 -10.78 10.00
CA TYR A 87 7.06 -12.10 9.39
C TYR A 87 5.62 -12.64 9.30
N SER A 88 4.68 -12.09 10.06
CA SER A 88 3.24 -12.40 9.87
C SER A 88 2.74 -12.05 8.47
N GLY A 89 3.41 -11.13 7.75
CA GLY A 89 3.11 -10.78 6.36
C GLY A 89 3.35 -11.93 5.36
N ALA A 90 4.16 -12.93 5.72
CA ALA A 90 4.39 -14.12 4.90
C ALA A 90 3.20 -15.10 4.89
N GLY A 91 2.16 -14.86 5.71
CA GLY A 91 0.95 -15.67 5.81
C GLY A 91 1.07 -16.84 6.79
N LYS A 92 -0.02 -17.60 6.96
CA LYS A 92 -0.13 -18.67 7.97
C LYS A 92 0.97 -19.76 7.84
N ASN A 93 1.40 -20.04 6.63
CA ASN A 93 2.37 -21.11 6.35
C ASN A 93 3.82 -20.60 6.24
N TYR A 94 4.15 -19.46 6.89
CA TYR A 94 5.48 -18.87 6.78
C TYR A 94 6.60 -19.83 7.23
N LYS A 95 6.39 -20.59 8.30
CA LYS A 95 7.38 -21.54 8.82
C LYS A 95 7.76 -22.62 7.77
N SER A 96 6.78 -23.20 7.08
CA SER A 96 7.04 -24.18 6.03
C SER A 96 7.63 -23.59 4.76
N LYS A 97 7.30 -22.34 4.43
CA LYS A 97 7.84 -21.62 3.26
C LYS A 97 9.29 -21.18 3.44
N PHE A 98 9.69 -20.88 4.66
CA PHE A 98 10.97 -20.25 4.98
C PHE A 98 11.76 -21.03 6.05
N THR A 99 11.61 -22.35 6.08
CA THR A 99 12.23 -23.25 7.08
C THR A 99 13.75 -23.04 7.24
N HIS A 100 14.45 -22.74 6.14
CA HIS A 100 15.90 -22.58 6.15
C HIS A 100 16.38 -21.15 6.43
N GLN A 101 15.46 -20.20 6.63
CA GLN A 101 15.79 -18.77 6.69
C GLN A 101 15.82 -18.18 8.10
N ASN A 102 15.48 -18.97 9.13
CA ASN A 102 15.37 -18.46 10.52
C ASN A 102 14.62 -17.13 10.61
N ILE A 103 13.46 -17.04 9.96
CA ILE A 103 12.72 -15.82 9.71
C ILE A 103 12.38 -15.02 10.98
N GLU A 104 12.33 -15.70 12.13
CA GLU A 104 12.06 -15.08 13.44
C GLU A 104 13.31 -14.42 14.05
N SER A 105 14.49 -14.63 13.45
CA SER A 105 15.78 -14.10 13.94
C SER A 105 16.66 -13.47 12.86
N SER A 106 16.20 -13.43 11.60
CA SER A 106 16.96 -12.91 10.47
C SER A 106 16.17 -11.88 9.66
N ILE A 107 16.86 -11.15 8.80
CA ILE A 107 16.27 -10.27 7.78
C ILE A 107 16.37 -11.00 6.45
N PHE A 108 15.25 -11.09 5.73
CA PHE A 108 15.20 -11.87 4.49
C PHE A 108 14.48 -11.12 3.37
N ALA A 109 15.19 -10.85 2.26
CA ALA A 109 14.59 -10.30 1.05
C ALA A 109 13.93 -11.43 0.23
N TYR A 110 12.72 -11.20 -0.27
CA TYR A 110 11.97 -12.22 -1.00
C TYR A 110 11.13 -11.62 -2.14
N GLY A 111 10.69 -12.46 -3.07
CA GLY A 111 9.77 -12.04 -4.14
C GLY A 111 10.34 -10.94 -5.04
N ILE A 112 11.66 -10.87 -5.20
CA ILE A 112 12.35 -9.83 -5.97
C ILE A 112 11.88 -9.90 -7.44
N GLY A 113 11.35 -8.79 -7.95
CA GLY A 113 10.84 -8.70 -9.32
C GLY A 113 9.59 -9.56 -9.62
N SER A 114 9.09 -10.34 -8.65
CA SER A 114 8.01 -11.31 -8.85
C SER A 114 6.95 -11.35 -7.74
N HIS A 115 6.99 -10.41 -6.81
CA HIS A 115 6.02 -10.36 -5.72
C HIS A 115 4.63 -10.00 -6.25
N ARG A 116 3.62 -10.82 -5.95
CA ARG A 116 2.24 -10.70 -6.48
C ARG A 116 1.57 -9.36 -6.23
N HIS A 117 1.93 -8.65 -5.16
CA HIS A 117 1.44 -7.29 -4.88
C HIS A 117 1.86 -6.25 -5.94
N MET A 118 2.86 -6.55 -6.78
CA MET A 118 3.22 -5.65 -7.89
C MET A 118 2.08 -5.51 -8.88
N ALA A 119 1.32 -6.58 -9.14
CA ALA A 119 0.15 -6.54 -10.01
C ALA A 119 -0.90 -5.50 -9.56
N GLU A 120 -1.12 -5.40 -8.22
CA GLU A 120 -2.03 -4.41 -7.66
C GLU A 120 -1.51 -2.98 -7.86
N MET A 121 -0.22 -2.77 -7.62
CA MET A 121 0.44 -1.46 -7.78
C MET A 121 0.45 -1.03 -9.24
N ASP A 122 0.85 -1.91 -10.16
CA ASP A 122 0.87 -1.65 -11.60
C ASP A 122 -0.50 -1.25 -12.12
N GLN A 123 -1.54 -2.00 -11.73
CA GLN A 123 -2.92 -1.70 -12.09
C GLN A 123 -3.34 -0.29 -11.66
N GLU A 124 -3.14 0.04 -10.39
CA GLU A 124 -3.61 1.32 -9.85
C GLU A 124 -2.78 2.51 -10.34
N PHE A 125 -1.48 2.35 -10.51
CA PHE A 125 -0.61 3.40 -11.08
C PHE A 125 -0.94 3.66 -12.56
N LYS A 126 -1.18 2.60 -13.35
CA LYS A 126 -1.58 2.71 -14.76
C LYS A 126 -2.89 3.47 -14.93
N LYS A 127 -3.87 3.28 -14.04
CA LYS A 127 -5.13 4.06 -14.06
C LYS A 127 -4.90 5.57 -13.92
N ILE A 128 -3.82 5.97 -13.25
CA ILE A 128 -3.51 7.38 -12.99
C ILE A 128 -2.68 7.98 -14.11
N LEU A 129 -1.62 7.29 -14.52
CA LEU A 129 -0.62 7.81 -15.45
C LEU A 129 -0.99 7.59 -16.92
N LYS A 130 -1.90 6.67 -17.22
CA LYS A 130 -2.19 6.14 -18.57
C LYS A 130 -0.96 5.55 -19.26
N SER A 131 0.14 5.36 -18.53
CA SER A 131 1.41 4.80 -18.97
C SER A 131 1.97 3.91 -17.86
N ASN A 132 3.00 3.13 -18.16
CA ASN A 132 3.68 2.36 -17.13
C ASN A 132 4.53 3.28 -16.24
N ILE A 133 4.63 2.92 -14.98
CA ILE A 133 5.56 3.47 -14.00
C ILE A 133 6.77 2.54 -13.91
N GLU A 134 7.95 3.12 -13.78
CA GLU A 134 9.19 2.36 -13.59
C GLU A 134 9.61 2.41 -12.13
N TYR A 135 9.53 1.26 -11.48
CA TYR A 135 9.95 1.12 -10.07
C TYR A 135 10.56 -0.24 -9.79
N ASN A 136 11.47 -0.28 -8.84
CA ASN A 136 11.97 -1.52 -8.23
C ASN A 136 11.31 -1.71 -6.88
N PHE A 137 10.77 -2.90 -6.64
CA PHE A 137 10.16 -3.26 -5.37
C PHE A 137 10.90 -4.42 -4.73
N THR A 138 11.43 -4.19 -3.54
CA THR A 138 12.15 -5.21 -2.75
C THR A 138 11.50 -5.35 -1.38
N PRO A 139 10.64 -6.35 -1.17
CA PRO A 139 10.09 -6.65 0.14
C PRO A 139 11.08 -7.45 0.99
N HIS A 140 11.11 -7.14 2.29
CA HIS A 140 11.88 -7.85 3.29
C HIS A 140 10.97 -8.34 4.41
N LEU A 141 11.30 -9.51 4.98
CA LEU A 141 10.76 -9.97 6.25
C LEU A 141 11.77 -9.66 7.35
N LEU A 142 11.27 -9.15 8.45
CA LEU A 142 12.04 -8.81 9.65
C LEU A 142 11.69 -9.77 10.78
N PRO A 143 12.59 -9.93 11.79
CA PRO A 143 12.36 -10.76 12.97
C PRO A 143 11.40 -10.09 13.98
N THR A 144 10.41 -9.36 13.49
CA THR A 144 9.30 -8.79 14.24
C THR A 144 8.01 -9.43 13.77
N PHE A 145 7.04 -9.62 14.66
CA PHE A 145 5.79 -10.29 14.27
C PHE A 145 4.99 -9.46 13.28
N ARG A 146 4.81 -8.16 13.51
CA ARG A 146 3.98 -7.27 12.68
C ARG A 146 4.60 -5.91 12.44
N GLY A 147 3.96 -5.14 11.56
CA GLY A 147 4.35 -3.82 11.13
C GLY A 147 4.97 -3.82 9.74
N ILE A 148 4.70 -2.77 8.98
CA ILE A 148 5.35 -2.47 7.70
C ILE A 148 5.96 -1.09 7.78
N LEU A 149 7.19 -0.96 7.29
CA LEU A 149 7.83 0.29 6.95
C LEU A 149 8.28 0.22 5.49
N SER A 150 7.63 1.00 4.64
CA SER A 150 8.04 1.18 3.25
C SER A 150 8.90 2.42 3.12
N THR A 151 10.12 2.25 2.61
CA THR A 151 11.08 3.33 2.29
C THR A 151 11.08 3.53 0.78
N ILE A 152 10.65 4.71 0.33
CA ILE A 152 10.45 5.00 -1.08
C ILE A 152 11.41 6.12 -1.49
N TYR A 153 12.40 5.80 -2.33
CA TYR A 153 13.34 6.75 -2.90
C TYR A 153 12.85 7.18 -4.27
N LEU A 154 12.75 8.48 -4.49
CA LEU A 154 12.22 9.02 -5.74
C LEU A 154 12.76 10.41 -6.06
N LYS A 155 12.58 10.82 -7.32
CA LYS A 155 12.88 12.18 -7.78
C LYS A 155 11.59 13.00 -7.82
N VAL A 156 11.69 14.25 -7.41
CA VAL A 156 10.63 15.23 -7.63
C VAL A 156 10.75 15.86 -9.02
N LYS A 157 9.64 16.30 -9.58
CA LYS A 157 9.60 17.05 -10.85
C LYS A 157 10.42 18.34 -10.75
N LYS A 158 10.91 18.83 -11.89
CA LYS A 158 11.64 20.13 -11.99
C LYS A 158 10.84 21.22 -11.26
N ASN A 159 11.51 22.01 -10.46
CA ASN A 159 10.96 23.11 -9.65
C ASN A 159 9.98 22.69 -8.52
N VAL A 160 9.80 21.41 -8.25
CA VAL A 160 9.01 20.95 -7.10
C VAL A 160 9.90 20.88 -5.87
N LYS A 161 9.53 21.63 -4.83
CA LYS A 161 10.20 21.60 -3.53
C LYS A 161 9.56 20.56 -2.60
N ILE A 162 10.33 20.01 -1.68
CA ILE A 162 9.84 19.04 -0.67
C ILE A 162 8.64 19.58 0.13
N THR A 163 8.65 20.89 0.42
CA THR A 163 7.56 21.58 1.12
C THR A 163 6.24 21.48 0.34
N LYS A 164 6.29 21.52 -0.99
CA LYS A 164 5.11 21.33 -1.85
C LYS A 164 4.61 19.89 -1.79
N VAL A 165 5.50 18.90 -1.84
CA VAL A 165 5.13 17.48 -1.70
C VAL A 165 4.44 17.24 -0.35
N HIS A 166 5.04 17.72 0.73
CA HIS A 166 4.49 17.58 2.08
C HIS A 166 3.13 18.29 2.23
N SER A 167 3.01 19.55 1.75
CA SER A 167 1.76 20.30 1.86
C SER A 167 0.63 19.68 1.07
N GLU A 168 0.90 19.10 -0.11
CA GLU A 168 -0.11 18.39 -0.89
C GLU A 168 -0.57 17.09 -0.19
N LEU A 169 0.33 16.30 0.38
CA LEU A 169 -0.06 15.14 1.18
C LEU A 169 -0.92 15.56 2.37
N LYS A 170 -0.51 16.58 3.13
CA LYS A 170 -1.32 17.12 4.24
C LYS A 170 -2.70 17.60 3.79
N LYS A 171 -2.79 18.28 2.65
CA LYS A 171 -4.04 18.75 2.08
C LYS A 171 -4.98 17.61 1.71
N ILE A 172 -4.46 16.59 1.03
CA ILE A 172 -5.24 15.43 0.56
C ILE A 172 -5.76 14.63 1.76
N TYR A 173 -4.92 14.40 2.77
CA TYR A 173 -5.28 13.60 3.93
C TYR A 173 -5.87 14.39 5.11
N LYS A 174 -6.13 15.70 4.94
CA LYS A 174 -6.67 16.58 6.02
C LYS A 174 -7.94 16.03 6.67
N LYS A 175 -8.78 15.34 5.90
CA LYS A 175 -10.05 14.76 6.37
C LYS A 175 -9.98 13.24 6.59
N SER A 176 -8.83 12.62 6.40
CA SER A 176 -8.65 11.18 6.64
C SER A 176 -8.45 10.92 8.13
N ILE A 177 -9.22 10.02 8.68
CA ILE A 177 -9.20 9.69 10.12
C ILE A 177 -7.92 8.90 10.44
N PHE A 178 -7.48 8.04 9.52
CA PHE A 178 -6.42 7.07 9.74
C PHE A 178 -5.09 7.42 9.07
N ILE A 179 -4.99 8.57 8.35
CA ILE A 179 -3.73 8.95 7.70
C ILE A 179 -3.13 10.16 8.38
N LYS A 180 -1.92 10.02 8.89
CA LYS A 180 -1.17 11.08 9.54
C LYS A 180 0.09 11.40 8.74
N VAL A 181 0.15 12.61 8.20
CA VAL A 181 1.35 13.14 7.54
C VAL A 181 2.18 13.87 8.58
N LEU A 182 3.35 13.34 8.90
CA LEU A 182 4.28 13.87 9.91
C LEU A 182 4.99 15.12 9.42
N LYS A 183 5.71 15.81 10.30
CA LYS A 183 6.58 16.93 9.92
C LYS A 183 7.67 16.45 8.96
N ILE A 184 8.17 17.34 8.10
CA ILE A 184 9.30 17.03 7.22
C ILE A 184 10.50 16.57 8.03
N ASN A 185 11.19 15.53 7.54
CA ASN A 185 12.37 14.91 8.18
C ASN A 185 12.08 14.23 9.53
N THR A 186 10.84 13.88 9.83
CA THR A 186 10.54 13.07 11.02
C THR A 186 11.02 11.63 10.80
N PRO A 187 11.97 11.12 11.59
CA PRO A 187 12.29 9.70 11.61
C PRO A 187 11.08 8.90 12.07
N MET A 188 10.88 7.72 11.50
CA MET A 188 9.74 6.88 11.86
C MET A 188 10.05 5.40 11.73
N GLY A 189 9.28 4.61 12.45
CA GLY A 189 9.24 3.16 12.36
C GLY A 189 7.79 2.68 12.38
N SER A 190 7.56 1.39 12.54
CA SER A 190 6.21 0.83 12.62
C SER A 190 5.59 0.90 14.02
N GLY A 191 6.37 1.22 15.07
CA GLY A 191 5.92 1.13 16.45
C GLY A 191 4.64 1.92 16.78
N ASN A 192 4.52 3.14 16.22
CA ASN A 192 3.38 4.02 16.49
C ASN A 192 2.06 3.56 15.86
N VAL A 193 2.11 2.68 14.86
CA VAL A 193 0.93 2.24 14.10
C VAL A 193 0.52 0.81 14.42
N LEU A 194 1.31 0.08 15.22
CA LEU A 194 0.98 -1.29 15.61
C LEU A 194 -0.37 -1.36 16.34
N ASN A 195 -1.14 -2.39 16.00
CA ASN A 195 -2.49 -2.64 16.54
C ASN A 195 -3.50 -1.51 16.28
N THR A 196 -3.22 -0.64 15.30
CA THR A 196 -4.13 0.43 14.88
C THR A 196 -4.41 0.36 13.38
N ASN A 197 -5.49 1.02 12.95
CA ASN A 197 -5.79 1.20 11.52
C ASN A 197 -5.10 2.44 10.92
N ASN A 198 -4.09 2.97 11.61
CA ASN A 198 -3.38 4.17 11.18
C ASN A 198 -2.31 3.88 10.12
N CYS A 199 -2.08 4.87 9.28
CA CYS A 199 -0.91 4.99 8.41
C CYS A 199 -0.20 6.29 8.71
N GLU A 200 1.08 6.24 9.02
CA GLU A 200 1.93 7.41 9.14
C GLU A 200 2.79 7.57 7.88
N ILE A 201 2.89 8.81 7.38
CA ILE A 201 3.69 9.16 6.20
C ILE A 201 4.66 10.28 6.58
N SER A 202 5.95 10.10 6.31
CA SER A 202 6.99 11.12 6.50
C SER A 202 7.71 11.40 5.18
N VAL A 203 7.94 12.67 4.87
CA VAL A 203 8.69 13.13 3.70
C VAL A 203 10.01 13.68 4.16
N CYS A 204 11.11 13.11 3.69
CA CYS A 204 12.45 13.43 4.14
C CYS A 204 13.34 13.94 3.01
N LYS A 205 14.17 14.93 3.32
CA LYS A 205 15.22 15.42 2.43
C LYS A 205 16.30 14.37 2.26
N THR A 206 16.94 14.39 1.11
CA THR A 206 18.27 13.77 0.92
C THR A 206 19.32 14.87 0.80
N ARG A 207 20.58 14.49 0.62
CA ARG A 207 21.64 15.44 0.28
C ARG A 207 21.48 16.07 -1.11
N TYR A 208 20.59 15.53 -1.94
CA TYR A 208 20.35 15.99 -3.30
C TYR A 208 19.01 16.71 -3.40
N ASN A 209 18.99 17.91 -3.98
CA ASN A 209 17.80 18.77 -4.00
C ASN A 209 16.60 18.21 -4.79
N ASN A 210 16.85 17.35 -5.79
CA ASN A 210 15.82 16.75 -6.62
C ASN A 210 15.38 15.35 -6.19
N LYS A 211 15.95 14.83 -5.09
CA LYS A 211 15.61 13.52 -4.53
C LYS A 211 15.03 13.66 -3.14
N ILE A 212 14.02 12.86 -2.86
CA ILE A 212 13.43 12.75 -1.53
C ILE A 212 13.23 11.29 -1.16
N ILE A 213 13.05 11.06 0.12
CA ILE A 213 12.64 9.76 0.65
C ILE A 213 11.25 9.95 1.26
N ILE A 214 10.35 9.03 0.95
CA ILE A 214 9.05 8.95 1.64
C ILE A 214 9.03 7.66 2.44
N PHE A 215 8.75 7.79 3.72
CA PHE A 215 8.43 6.66 4.57
C PHE A 215 6.93 6.54 4.70
N SER A 216 6.41 5.31 4.63
CA SER A 216 5.02 4.99 4.92
C SER A 216 4.97 3.78 5.82
N SER A 217 4.26 3.90 6.94
CA SER A 217 4.20 2.84 7.94
C SER A 217 2.76 2.50 8.30
N ILE A 218 2.48 1.19 8.40
CA ILE A 218 1.18 0.62 8.77
C ILE A 218 1.37 -0.63 9.63
N ASP A 219 0.34 -1.04 10.33
CA ASP A 219 0.23 -2.42 10.81
C ASP A 219 -0.26 -3.30 9.65
N ASN A 220 0.54 -4.30 9.25
CA ASN A 220 0.24 -5.18 8.12
C ASN A 220 -1.00 -6.06 8.34
N LEU A 221 -1.37 -6.35 9.58
CA LEU A 221 -2.53 -7.17 9.92
C LEU A 221 -3.81 -6.32 10.15
N VAL A 222 -3.65 -5.02 10.44
CA VAL A 222 -4.78 -4.10 10.68
C VAL A 222 -5.01 -3.23 9.45
N LYS A 223 -4.32 -2.10 9.29
CA LYS A 223 -4.48 -1.23 8.10
C LYS A 223 -4.12 -1.95 6.81
N GLY A 224 -3.17 -2.87 6.86
CA GLY A 224 -2.77 -3.70 5.71
C GLY A 224 -3.73 -4.85 5.40
N ALA A 225 -4.72 -5.14 6.25
CA ALA A 225 -5.61 -6.30 6.09
C ALA A 225 -6.98 -6.08 6.76
N SER A 226 -7.19 -6.64 7.95
CA SER A 226 -8.51 -6.74 8.59
C SER A 226 -9.10 -5.38 8.97
N GLY A 227 -8.30 -4.45 9.45
CA GLY A 227 -8.79 -3.12 9.83
C GLY A 227 -9.27 -2.32 8.61
N GLN A 228 -8.55 -2.37 7.50
CA GLN A 228 -9.02 -1.77 6.24
C GLN A 228 -10.29 -2.44 5.71
N ALA A 229 -10.44 -3.75 5.90
CA ALA A 229 -11.66 -4.46 5.54
C ALA A 229 -12.86 -3.98 6.36
N ILE A 230 -12.69 -3.78 7.69
CA ILE A 230 -13.71 -3.20 8.57
C ILE A 230 -14.01 -1.75 8.16
N GLN A 231 -12.99 -0.94 7.87
CA GLN A 231 -13.15 0.43 7.38
C GLN A 231 -13.98 0.47 6.09
N ASN A 232 -13.68 -0.42 5.13
CA ASN A 232 -14.44 -0.59 3.89
C ASN A 232 -15.89 -0.99 4.17
N MET A 233 -16.11 -1.93 5.08
CA MET A 233 -17.45 -2.35 5.50
C MET A 233 -18.23 -1.19 6.09
N ASN A 234 -17.64 -0.44 7.03
CA ASN A 234 -18.27 0.71 7.66
C ASN A 234 -18.77 1.73 6.63
N LEU A 235 -17.91 2.05 5.66
CA LEU A 235 -18.25 2.99 4.59
C LEU A 235 -19.33 2.44 3.65
N ALA A 236 -19.27 1.15 3.32
CA ALA A 236 -20.24 0.51 2.42
C ALA A 236 -21.66 0.52 3.02
N TYR A 237 -21.76 0.29 4.33
CA TYR A 237 -23.03 0.27 5.04
C TYR A 237 -23.45 1.62 5.64
N GLY A 238 -22.62 2.66 5.51
CA GLY A 238 -22.92 4.00 6.02
C GLY A 238 -22.71 4.15 7.52
N TYR A 239 -21.96 3.26 8.15
CA TYR A 239 -21.54 3.41 9.53
C TYR A 239 -20.45 4.47 9.68
N LYS A 240 -20.18 4.88 10.92
CA LYS A 240 -19.03 5.72 11.23
C LYS A 240 -17.76 5.00 10.78
N GLU A 241 -16.93 5.67 9.95
CA GLU A 241 -15.72 5.08 9.33
C GLU A 241 -14.81 4.39 10.34
N SER A 242 -14.72 4.92 11.56
CA SER A 242 -13.87 4.39 12.64
C SER A 242 -14.57 3.38 13.57
N LEU A 243 -15.78 2.94 13.28
CA LEU A 243 -16.52 2.01 14.17
C LEU A 243 -15.73 0.69 14.31
N GLY A 244 -15.41 0.33 15.58
CA GLY A 244 -14.62 -0.87 15.90
C GLY A 244 -13.12 -0.80 15.55
N LEU A 245 -12.61 0.36 15.15
CA LEU A 245 -11.20 0.58 14.78
C LEU A 245 -10.51 1.56 15.74
N LYS A 246 -9.22 1.33 15.97
CA LYS A 246 -8.33 2.19 16.74
C LYS A 246 -7.34 2.90 15.83
#